data_c43e175fe7cc89a05a288c54d012ba28
#
_entry.id   c43e175fe7cc89a05a288c54d012ba28
#
_cell.length_a   1.000
_cell.length_b   1.000
_cell.length_c   1.000
_cell.angle_alpha   90.00
_cell.angle_beta   90.00
_cell.angle_gamma   90.00
#
_symmetry.space_group_name_H-M   'P 1'
#
loop_
_entity.id
_entity.type
_entity.pdbx_description
1 polymer ?
#
loop_
_entity_poly.entity_id
_entity_poly.type
_entity_poly.pdbx_seq_one_letter_code
_entity_poly.pdbx_strand_id
1 'polypeptide(L)'
;FFIALSVSRNSNYPQFNKLRVVPKDDSETTNAFLSQSLVLSKDRTLNTDGKTTFNIMKDRIKVVNEKVDYSKDNHRLYWLNTIVGDIKNNIIGIYHGVRKTDLPLFFGEQEYRFNHRNTGKQMMDKAAKYISKSYPMTRKQITNALNAAFPIFAQ
;
A
#
# COMPACT_ATOMS: atom_id res chain seq x y z
N PHE A 1 -9.02 0.22 -2.17
CA PHE A 1 -7.57 0.06 -2.33
C PHE A 1 -7.06 -1.13 -1.53
N PHE A 2 -5.91 -1.68 -1.95
CA PHE A 2 -5.18 -2.69 -1.21
C PHE A 2 -3.96 -2.09 -0.52
N ILE A 3 -3.65 -2.65 0.63
CA ILE A 3 -2.43 -2.34 1.38
C ILE A 3 -1.77 -3.65 1.83
N ALA A 4 -0.47 -3.74 1.62
CA ALA A 4 0.38 -4.77 2.19
C ALA A 4 1.44 -4.13 3.07
N LEU A 5 1.66 -4.70 4.23
CA LEU A 5 2.62 -4.21 5.22
C LEU A 5 3.55 -5.33 5.62
N SER A 6 4.85 -5.11 5.50
CA SER A 6 5.85 -6.00 6.06
C SER A 6 6.18 -5.61 7.50
N VAL A 7 6.24 -6.59 8.38
CA VAL A 7 6.60 -6.42 9.79
C VAL A 7 7.81 -7.28 10.10
N SER A 8 8.77 -6.73 10.83
CA SER A 8 9.95 -7.47 11.27
C SER A 8 9.57 -8.49 12.33
N ARG A 9 10.10 -9.73 12.21
CA ARG A 9 9.91 -10.77 13.23
C ARG A 9 10.55 -10.42 14.58
N ASN A 10 11.69 -9.73 14.54
CA ASN A 10 12.49 -9.47 15.75
C ASN A 10 12.00 -8.24 16.52
N SER A 11 11.54 -7.20 15.84
CA SER A 11 11.16 -5.94 16.48
C SER A 11 9.65 -5.71 16.54
N ASN A 12 8.86 -6.55 15.85
CA ASN A 12 7.42 -6.37 15.66
C ASN A 12 7.03 -4.99 15.10
N TYR A 13 7.99 -4.30 14.47
CA TYR A 13 7.81 -2.97 13.87
C TYR A 13 7.56 -3.08 12.37
N PRO A 14 6.70 -2.22 11.82
CA PRO A 14 6.47 -2.16 10.39
C PRO A 14 7.75 -1.70 9.65
N GLN A 15 8.06 -2.35 8.54
CA GLN A 15 9.25 -2.07 7.74
C GLN A 15 8.88 -1.31 6.47
N PHE A 16 8.11 -1.93 5.60
CA PHE A 16 7.70 -1.38 4.31
C PHE A 16 6.21 -1.55 4.12
N ASN A 17 5.58 -0.61 3.44
CA ASN A 17 4.23 -0.75 2.96
C ASN A 17 4.18 -0.70 1.43
N LYS A 18 3.11 -1.24 0.87
CA LYS A 18 2.74 -1.16 -0.53
C LYS A 18 1.26 -0.81 -0.62
N LEU A 19 0.95 0.22 -1.38
CA LEU A 19 -0.40 0.72 -1.56
C LEU A 19 -0.80 0.63 -3.03
N ARG A 20 -2.02 0.20 -3.31
CA ARG A 20 -2.53 0.18 -4.68
C ARG A 20 -4.02 0.45 -4.74
N VAL A 21 -4.41 1.32 -5.65
CA VAL A 21 -5.80 1.45 -6.05
C VAL A 21 -6.16 0.24 -6.93
N VAL A 22 -7.27 -0.39 -6.61
CA VAL A 22 -7.76 -1.56 -7.34
C VAL A 22 -9.19 -1.35 -7.81
N PRO A 23 -9.58 -1.89 -8.98
CA PRO A 23 -10.93 -1.71 -9.53
C PRO A 23 -11.95 -2.53 -8.77
N LYS A 24 -11.56 -3.76 -8.45
CA LYS A 24 -12.40 -4.75 -7.80
C LYS A 24 -11.63 -5.42 -6.67
N ASP A 25 -12.37 -5.96 -5.75
CA ASP A 25 -11.86 -6.71 -4.63
C ASP A 25 -12.22 -8.19 -4.82
N ASP A 26 -11.61 -8.79 -5.84
CA ASP A 26 -11.75 -10.19 -6.20
C ASP A 26 -10.42 -10.96 -6.06
N SER A 27 -10.49 -12.29 -6.24
CA SER A 27 -9.35 -13.17 -6.07
C SER A 27 -8.25 -12.93 -7.10
N GLU A 28 -8.59 -12.56 -8.33
CA GLU A 28 -7.63 -12.27 -9.39
C GLU A 28 -6.83 -11.01 -9.08
N THR A 29 -7.52 -9.92 -8.76
CA THR A 29 -6.90 -8.65 -8.37
C THR A 29 -6.04 -8.81 -7.10
N THR A 30 -6.53 -9.58 -6.12
CA THR A 30 -5.79 -9.91 -4.90
C THR A 30 -4.51 -10.67 -5.22
N ASN A 31 -4.58 -11.71 -6.07
CA ASN A 31 -3.42 -12.49 -6.48
C ASN A 31 -2.40 -11.62 -7.22
N ALA A 32 -2.83 -10.81 -8.17
CA ALA A 32 -1.96 -9.89 -8.91
C ALA A 32 -1.24 -8.90 -7.99
N PHE A 33 -1.97 -8.28 -7.06
CA PHE A 33 -1.38 -7.35 -6.08
C PHE A 33 -0.36 -8.03 -5.18
N LEU A 34 -0.70 -9.16 -4.57
CA LEU A 34 0.18 -9.87 -3.64
C LEU A 34 1.41 -10.43 -4.34
N SER A 35 1.27 -10.99 -5.54
CA SER A 35 2.39 -11.52 -6.33
C SER A 35 3.39 -10.44 -6.74
N GLN A 36 2.94 -9.21 -6.97
CA GLN A 36 3.79 -8.07 -7.31
C GLN A 36 4.36 -7.35 -6.08
N SER A 37 3.69 -7.45 -4.93
CA SER A 37 4.02 -6.67 -3.74
C SER A 37 4.82 -7.46 -2.70
N LEU A 38 4.75 -8.78 -2.73
CA LEU A 38 5.36 -9.65 -1.71
C LEU A 38 6.45 -10.54 -2.30
N VAL A 39 7.49 -10.75 -1.52
CA VAL A 39 8.40 -11.87 -1.74
C VAL A 39 7.74 -13.12 -1.16
N LEU A 40 7.23 -13.97 -2.05
CA LEU A 40 6.51 -15.18 -1.67
C LEU A 40 7.50 -16.28 -1.29
N SER A 41 7.44 -16.72 -0.04
CA SER A 41 8.23 -17.81 0.51
C SER A 41 7.46 -18.49 1.64
N LYS A 42 7.59 -19.80 1.78
CA LYS A 42 6.95 -20.56 2.86
C LYS A 42 7.48 -20.21 4.25
N ASP A 43 8.65 -19.58 4.33
CA ASP A 43 9.21 -19.06 5.60
C ASP A 43 8.53 -17.80 6.09
N ARG A 44 7.72 -17.16 5.24
CA ARG A 44 6.99 -15.95 5.56
C ARG A 44 5.53 -16.27 5.87
N THR A 45 4.93 -15.43 6.71
CA THR A 45 3.53 -15.56 7.08
C THR A 45 2.77 -14.35 6.58
N LEU A 46 1.69 -14.59 5.84
CA LEU A 46 0.72 -13.59 5.42
C LEU A 46 -0.44 -13.60 6.43
N ASN A 47 -0.56 -12.53 7.22
CA ASN A 47 -1.69 -12.33 8.12
C ASN A 47 -2.77 -11.53 7.42
N THR A 48 -4.02 -12.00 7.49
CA THR A 48 -5.18 -11.38 6.86
C THR A 48 -6.39 -11.32 7.81
N ASP A 49 -7.41 -10.59 7.42
CA ASP A 49 -8.59 -10.27 8.24
C ASP A 49 -9.74 -11.30 8.15
N GLY A 50 -9.46 -12.49 7.65
CA GLY A 50 -10.47 -13.54 7.48
C GLY A 50 -11.13 -13.58 6.10
N LYS A 51 -10.76 -12.71 5.17
CA LYS A 51 -11.32 -12.69 3.84
C LYS A 51 -10.83 -13.88 3.01
N THR A 52 -11.75 -14.60 2.38
CA THR A 52 -11.47 -15.85 1.66
C THR A 52 -10.61 -15.68 0.41
N THR A 53 -10.60 -14.49 -0.21
CA THR A 53 -9.79 -14.18 -1.40
C THR A 53 -8.28 -14.39 -1.18
N PHE A 54 -7.80 -14.26 0.06
CA PHE A 54 -6.40 -14.49 0.40
C PHE A 54 -5.99 -15.96 0.41
N ASN A 55 -6.94 -16.89 0.45
CA ASN A 55 -6.64 -18.33 0.45
C ASN A 55 -5.96 -18.81 -0.84
N ILE A 56 -6.07 -18.05 -1.93
CA ILE A 56 -5.38 -18.34 -3.20
C ILE A 56 -3.84 -18.37 -3.06
N MET A 57 -3.31 -17.81 -1.98
CA MET A 57 -1.86 -17.74 -1.74
C MET A 57 -1.31 -18.88 -0.89
N LYS A 58 -2.15 -19.81 -0.38
CA LYS A 58 -1.74 -20.87 0.57
C LYS A 58 -0.62 -21.77 0.07
N ASP A 59 -0.54 -22.01 -1.24
CA ASP A 59 0.49 -22.85 -1.83
C ASP A 59 1.86 -22.17 -1.91
N ARG A 60 1.88 -20.84 -1.86
CA ARG A 60 3.06 -20.00 -2.10
C ARG A 60 3.62 -19.35 -0.84
N ILE A 61 2.78 -19.13 0.17
CA ILE A 61 3.13 -18.49 1.45
C ILE A 61 2.27 -19.08 2.56
N LYS A 62 2.77 -19.13 3.79
CA LYS A 62 1.95 -19.50 4.95
C LYS A 62 0.89 -18.41 5.20
N VAL A 63 -0.39 -18.74 5.01
CA VAL A 63 -1.51 -17.81 5.22
C VAL A 63 -2.17 -18.09 6.56
N VAL A 64 -2.24 -17.07 7.42
CA VAL A 64 -3.05 -17.03 8.64
C VAL A 64 -4.25 -16.13 8.36
N ASN A 65 -5.36 -16.76 7.98
CA ASN A 65 -6.58 -16.10 7.55
C ASN A 65 -7.70 -16.30 8.57
N GLU A 66 -7.65 -15.54 9.64
CA GLU A 66 -8.60 -15.62 10.74
C GLU A 66 -9.21 -14.24 11.00
N LYS A 67 -10.47 -14.25 11.45
CA LYS A 67 -11.14 -13.04 11.87
C LYS A 67 -10.38 -12.38 13.02
N VAL A 68 -10.12 -11.09 12.91
CA VAL A 68 -9.39 -10.32 13.92
C VAL A 68 -10.38 -9.69 14.88
N ASP A 69 -10.11 -9.85 16.17
CA ASP A 69 -10.83 -9.13 17.21
C ASP A 69 -10.16 -7.75 17.40
N TYR A 70 -10.77 -6.73 16.82
CA TYR A 70 -10.26 -5.35 16.85
C TYR A 70 -10.44 -4.63 18.19
N SER A 71 -11.14 -5.25 19.16
CA SER A 71 -11.29 -4.70 20.51
C SER A 71 -10.04 -4.91 21.36
N LYS A 72 -9.16 -5.82 20.94
CA LYS A 72 -7.91 -6.12 21.64
C LYS A 72 -6.76 -5.26 21.12
N ASP A 73 -6.07 -4.60 22.04
CA ASP A 73 -4.77 -4.02 21.75
C ASP A 73 -3.78 -5.13 21.36
N ASN A 74 -2.85 -4.84 20.46
CA ASN A 74 -1.83 -5.79 19.96
C ASN A 74 -2.35 -6.98 19.15
N HIS A 75 -3.50 -6.88 18.49
CA HIS A 75 -3.88 -7.89 17.51
C HIS A 75 -2.91 -7.88 16.30
N ARG A 76 -2.81 -9.03 15.60
CA ARG A 76 -1.82 -9.24 14.52
C ARG A 76 -1.89 -8.25 13.34
N LEU A 77 -2.99 -7.52 13.17
CA LEU A 77 -3.14 -6.47 12.15
C LEU A 77 -3.08 -5.05 12.74
N TYR A 78 -2.62 -4.88 13.98
CA TYR A 78 -2.56 -3.59 14.68
C TYR A 78 -1.89 -2.50 13.82
N TRP A 79 -0.68 -2.74 13.33
CA TRP A 79 0.05 -1.78 12.51
C TRP A 79 -0.62 -1.49 11.17
N LEU A 80 -1.25 -2.51 10.57
CA LEU A 80 -2.01 -2.31 9.33
C LEU A 80 -3.17 -1.35 9.56
N ASN A 81 -3.92 -1.52 10.63
CA ASN A 81 -5.05 -0.66 10.98
C ASN A 81 -4.60 0.76 11.33
N THR A 82 -3.50 0.90 12.07
CA THR A 82 -2.90 2.20 12.38
C THR A 82 -2.57 2.96 11.08
N ILE A 83 -1.89 2.32 10.15
CA ILE A 83 -1.51 2.95 8.86
C ILE A 83 -2.75 3.28 8.01
N VAL A 84 -3.76 2.40 7.99
CA VAL A 84 -5.03 2.69 7.30
C VAL A 84 -5.73 3.90 7.94
N GLY A 85 -5.71 4.00 9.26
CA GLY A 85 -6.22 5.17 10.00
C GLY A 85 -5.50 6.45 9.61
N ASP A 86 -4.17 6.44 9.61
CA ASP A 86 -3.35 7.59 9.22
C ASP A 86 -3.62 8.03 7.77
N ILE A 87 -3.74 7.08 6.84
CA ILE A 87 -4.07 7.38 5.44
C ILE A 87 -5.44 8.05 5.34
N LYS A 88 -6.45 7.54 6.05
CA LYS A 88 -7.80 8.14 6.08
C LYS A 88 -7.77 9.55 6.68
N ASN A 89 -7.06 9.74 7.79
CA ASN A 89 -6.91 11.03 8.43
C ASN A 89 -6.19 12.04 7.53
N ASN A 90 -5.16 11.61 6.79
CA ASN A 90 -4.49 12.45 5.80
C ASN A 90 -5.44 12.87 4.67
N ILE A 91 -6.24 11.94 4.13
CA ILE A 91 -7.21 12.24 3.07
C ILE A 91 -8.21 13.31 3.55
N ILE A 92 -8.74 13.15 4.75
CA ILE A 92 -9.80 14.04 5.28
C ILE A 92 -9.22 15.32 5.87
N GLY A 93 -8.19 15.21 6.72
CA GLY A 93 -7.69 16.31 7.53
C GLY A 93 -6.68 17.20 6.79
N ILE A 94 -5.75 16.62 6.02
CA ILE A 94 -4.70 17.40 5.35
C ILE A 94 -5.11 17.79 3.94
N TYR A 95 -5.65 16.85 3.17
CA TYR A 95 -5.97 17.07 1.76
C TYR A 95 -7.42 17.51 1.53
N HIS A 96 -8.26 17.52 2.57
CA HIS A 96 -9.70 17.84 2.48
C HIS A 96 -10.43 17.06 1.38
N GLY A 97 -10.00 15.83 1.15
CA GLY A 97 -10.46 14.97 0.09
C GLY A 97 -9.45 14.83 -1.06
N VAL A 98 -9.44 13.66 -1.68
CA VAL A 98 -8.60 13.34 -2.86
C VAL A 98 -9.51 12.81 -3.95
N ARG A 99 -9.41 13.38 -5.15
CA ARG A 99 -10.19 12.88 -6.29
C ARG A 99 -9.78 11.45 -6.63
N LYS A 100 -10.72 10.64 -7.08
CA LYS A 100 -10.47 9.24 -7.46
C LYS A 100 -9.30 9.11 -8.44
N THR A 101 -9.21 9.99 -9.43
CA THR A 101 -8.14 10.04 -10.43
C THR A 101 -6.75 10.35 -9.84
N ASP A 102 -6.69 11.02 -8.71
CA ASP A 102 -5.45 11.44 -8.07
C ASP A 102 -5.02 10.45 -6.95
N LEU A 103 -5.88 9.49 -6.58
CA LEU A 103 -5.58 8.49 -5.55
C LEU A 103 -4.28 7.70 -5.78
N PRO A 104 -3.92 7.29 -7.02
CA PRO A 104 -2.65 6.60 -7.24
C PRO A 104 -1.43 7.46 -6.90
N LEU A 105 -1.48 8.78 -7.19
CA LEU A 105 -0.40 9.72 -6.84
C LEU A 105 -0.33 9.90 -5.33
N PHE A 106 -1.47 10.10 -4.68
CA PHE A 106 -1.56 10.21 -3.24
C PHE A 106 -0.98 8.96 -2.54
N PHE A 107 -1.37 7.76 -2.98
CA PHE A 107 -0.85 6.52 -2.39
C PHE A 107 0.63 6.33 -2.69
N GLY A 108 1.12 6.74 -3.86
CA GLY A 108 2.56 6.75 -4.17
C GLY A 108 3.35 7.65 -3.22
N GLU A 109 2.82 8.83 -2.90
CA GLU A 109 3.41 9.75 -1.91
C GLU A 109 3.40 9.14 -0.50
N GLN A 110 2.27 8.59 -0.04
CA GLN A 110 2.16 7.95 1.28
C GLN A 110 3.09 6.76 1.41
N GLU A 111 3.19 5.92 0.37
CA GLU A 111 4.12 4.79 0.31
C GLU A 111 5.57 5.27 0.39
N TYR A 112 5.94 6.29 -0.38
CA TYR A 112 7.29 6.86 -0.38
C TYR A 112 7.66 7.40 1.01
N ARG A 113 6.81 8.22 1.61
CA ARG A 113 7.03 8.81 2.95
C ARG A 113 7.20 7.73 4.01
N PHE A 114 6.32 6.75 4.01
CA PHE A 114 6.40 5.65 4.98
C PHE A 114 7.68 4.83 4.82
N ASN A 115 8.00 4.42 3.61
CA ASN A 115 9.14 3.56 3.33
C ASN A 115 10.49 4.25 3.56
N HIS A 116 10.53 5.59 3.56
CA HIS A 116 11.73 6.38 3.82
C HIS A 116 11.72 7.10 5.18
N ARG A 117 10.74 6.84 6.06
CA ARG A 117 10.56 7.58 7.32
C ARG A 117 11.79 7.56 8.23
N ASN A 118 12.61 6.51 8.15
CA ASN A 118 13.80 6.36 8.99
C ASN A 118 15.05 6.99 8.35
N THR A 119 14.95 7.57 7.17
CA THR A 119 16.10 8.15 6.46
C THR A 119 16.27 9.67 6.68
N GLY A 120 15.34 10.31 7.42
CA GLY A 120 15.44 11.72 7.81
C GLY A 120 15.74 12.67 6.64
N LYS A 121 16.82 13.47 6.77
CA LYS A 121 17.26 14.42 5.74
C LYS A 121 17.51 13.77 4.37
N GLN A 122 18.00 12.53 4.34
CA GLN A 122 18.25 11.82 3.09
C GLN A 122 16.97 11.57 2.26
N MET A 123 15.80 11.55 2.89
CA MET A 123 14.53 11.43 2.17
C MET A 123 14.29 12.62 1.25
N MET A 124 14.53 13.84 1.76
CA MET A 124 14.38 15.07 0.99
C MET A 124 15.43 15.16 -0.12
N ASP A 125 16.67 14.80 0.16
CA ASP A 125 17.75 14.81 -0.84
C ASP A 125 17.45 13.83 -1.98
N LYS A 126 16.95 12.63 -1.67
CA LYS A 126 16.52 11.66 -2.69
C LYS A 126 15.33 12.19 -3.49
N ALA A 127 14.31 12.77 -2.84
CA ALA A 127 13.16 13.36 -3.53
C ALA A 127 13.61 14.49 -4.47
N ALA A 128 14.45 15.42 -3.99
CA ALA A 128 15.01 16.50 -4.80
C ALA A 128 15.79 15.98 -6.01
N LYS A 129 16.60 14.93 -5.81
CA LYS A 129 17.35 14.29 -6.91
C LYS A 129 16.42 13.64 -7.95
N TYR A 130 15.32 13.03 -7.54
CA TYR A 130 14.34 12.48 -8.50
C TYR A 130 13.62 13.60 -9.25
N ILE A 131 13.19 14.66 -8.55
CA ILE A 131 12.52 15.81 -9.16
C ILE A 131 13.44 16.50 -10.17
N SER A 132 14.73 16.71 -9.82
CA SER A 132 15.70 17.36 -10.71
C SER A 132 15.99 16.58 -11.99
N LYS A 133 15.76 15.26 -11.98
CA LYS A 133 15.93 14.37 -13.14
C LYS A 133 14.67 14.15 -13.93
N SER A 134 13.50 14.52 -13.39
CA SER A 134 12.24 14.37 -14.05
C SER A 134 11.94 15.58 -14.95
N TYR A 135 11.32 15.32 -16.10
CA TYR A 135 10.81 16.40 -16.93
C TYR A 135 9.53 16.96 -16.35
N PRO A 136 9.31 18.30 -16.42
CA PRO A 136 8.04 18.89 -16.04
C PRO A 136 6.90 18.26 -16.85
N MET A 137 5.86 17.80 -16.17
CA MET A 137 4.69 17.22 -16.82
C MET A 137 3.48 18.11 -16.59
N THR A 138 2.73 18.36 -17.66
CA THR A 138 1.43 19.01 -17.55
C THR A 138 0.43 18.06 -16.88
N ARG A 139 -0.63 18.62 -16.29
CA ARG A 139 -1.70 17.81 -15.71
C ARG A 139 -2.28 16.78 -16.69
N LYS A 140 -2.45 17.16 -17.98
CA LYS A 140 -2.94 16.27 -19.03
C LYS A 140 -2.01 15.06 -19.23
N GLN A 141 -0.70 15.30 -19.27
CA GLN A 141 0.30 14.22 -19.39
C GLN A 141 0.28 13.29 -18.19
N ILE A 142 0.19 13.83 -16.97
CA ILE A 142 0.05 13.03 -15.73
C ILE A 142 -1.22 12.18 -15.80
N THR A 143 -2.37 12.77 -16.13
CA THR A 143 -3.64 12.04 -16.27
C THR A 143 -3.54 10.93 -17.31
N ASN A 144 -2.95 11.21 -18.49
CA ASN A 144 -2.78 10.19 -19.53
C ASN A 144 -1.86 9.04 -19.06
N ALA A 145 -0.76 9.35 -18.38
CA ALA A 145 0.14 8.35 -17.84
C ALA A 145 -0.53 7.49 -16.77
N LEU A 146 -1.35 8.10 -15.89
CA LEU A 146 -2.12 7.37 -14.88
C LEU A 146 -3.18 6.46 -15.52
N ASN A 147 -3.90 6.95 -16.53
CA ASN A 147 -4.91 6.15 -17.25
C ASN A 147 -4.26 4.98 -18.01
N ALA A 148 -3.05 5.17 -18.55
CA ALA A 148 -2.30 4.08 -19.19
C ALA A 148 -1.79 3.05 -18.17
N ALA A 149 -1.31 3.51 -17.01
CA ALA A 149 -0.83 2.63 -15.95
C ALA A 149 -1.96 1.95 -15.15
N PHE A 150 -3.12 2.61 -15.09
CA PHE A 150 -4.30 2.19 -14.32
C PHE A 150 -5.57 2.42 -15.15
N PRO A 151 -5.86 1.59 -16.16
CA PRO A 151 -6.96 1.80 -17.12
C PRO A 151 -8.36 1.87 -16.48
N ILE A 152 -8.47 1.57 -15.22
CA ILE A 152 -9.68 1.61 -14.41
C ILE A 152 -10.23 3.03 -14.22
N PHE A 153 -9.41 4.06 -14.38
CA PHE A 153 -9.81 5.47 -14.19
C PHE A 153 -10.18 6.17 -15.49
N ALA A 154 -10.14 5.45 -16.61
CA ALA A 154 -10.46 5.98 -17.95
C ALA A 154 -11.97 6.01 -18.28
N GLN A 155 -12.84 5.64 -17.32
CA GLN A 155 -14.30 5.65 -17.46
C GLN A 155 -14.92 6.80 -16.71
#